data_72638efc96d96247781e4c47eda42ae8
#
_entry.id   72638efc96d96247781e4c47eda42ae8
#
_cell.length_a   1.000
_cell.length_b   1.000
_cell.length_c   1.000
_cell.angle_alpha   90.00
_cell.angle_beta   90.00
_cell.angle_gamma   90.00
#
_symmetry.space_group_name_H-M   'P 1'
#
loop_
_entity.id
_entity.type
_entity.pdbx_description
1 polymer ?
#
loop_
_entity_poly.entity_id
_entity_poly.type
_entity_poly.pdbx_seq_one_letter_code
_entity_poly.pdbx_strand_id
1 'polypeptide(L)'
;RDRYNPMEFIKTNIIGSENIVKAALSTNVSKVIALSTDKASDPINLYGATKLTADKIFTSSNNLVGKKKLRFSVVRYGNVAGSRGSVFPIFKKLIENNAKFIPITDNKMTRFWITLEEAINFVEKCFKVMRGGEIFVPKIPSIRIVDLAKAMAPNIKQKIIGIRPGEKLHEKMCSSNESHQILEFKDFYLIQPSIIFTENKFDYQKNKLNEKGKSVPKNFEYTSENNSNFLNIKQIIKLNKKLKII
;
A
#
# COMPACT_ATOMS: atom_id res chain seq x y z
N ARG A 1 16.47 -7.06 6.29
CA ARG A 1 17.14 -5.95 7.02
C ARG A 1 16.58 -5.81 8.44
N ASP A 2 15.26 -5.90 8.63
CA ASP A 2 14.57 -5.80 9.94
C ASP A 2 15.07 -6.81 11.00
N ARG A 3 15.57 -7.97 10.57
CA ARG A 3 16.14 -8.98 11.46
C ARG A 3 17.48 -8.60 12.07
N TYR A 4 18.23 -7.70 11.40
CA TYR A 4 19.59 -7.33 11.78
C TYR A 4 19.69 -5.98 12.48
N ASN A 5 18.74 -5.07 12.24
CA ASN A 5 18.76 -3.74 12.83
C ASN A 5 17.34 -3.18 13.04
N PRO A 6 16.61 -3.69 14.07
CA PRO A 6 15.25 -3.25 14.34
C PRO A 6 15.15 -1.76 14.67
N MET A 7 16.17 -1.19 15.32
CA MET A 7 16.17 0.22 15.71
C MET A 7 16.19 1.17 14.51
N GLU A 8 16.78 0.79 13.38
CA GLU A 8 16.75 1.61 12.17
C GLU A 8 15.34 1.72 11.58
N PHE A 9 14.53 0.66 11.68
CA PHE A 9 13.11 0.72 11.29
C PHE A 9 12.31 1.65 12.19
N ILE A 10 12.56 1.60 13.51
CA ILE A 10 11.92 2.48 14.49
C ILE A 10 12.31 3.94 14.22
N LYS A 11 13.61 4.22 14.12
CA LYS A 11 14.11 5.58 13.84
C LYS A 11 13.57 6.14 12.54
N THR A 12 13.61 5.36 11.45
CA THR A 12 13.18 5.83 10.14
C THR A 12 11.66 5.95 10.04
N ASN A 13 10.90 4.92 10.40
CA ASN A 13 9.46 4.89 10.16
C ASN A 13 8.66 5.58 11.27
N ILE A 14 9.10 5.53 12.54
CA ILE A 14 8.35 6.10 13.67
C ILE A 14 8.89 7.49 14.01
N ILE A 15 10.16 7.60 14.40
CA ILE A 15 10.75 8.90 14.78
C ILE A 15 10.79 9.85 13.59
N GLY A 16 11.13 9.32 12.38
CA GLY A 16 11.08 10.10 11.15
C GLY A 16 9.68 10.66 10.85
N SER A 17 8.62 9.87 11.07
CA SER A 17 7.22 10.33 10.90
C SER A 17 6.87 11.43 11.91
N GLU A 18 7.26 11.26 13.17
CA GLU A 18 7.07 12.27 14.22
C GLU A 18 7.78 13.59 13.86
N ASN A 19 9.03 13.52 13.38
CA ASN A 19 9.79 14.69 12.96
C ASN A 19 9.12 15.43 11.78
N ILE A 20 8.57 14.70 10.79
CA ILE A 20 7.80 15.29 9.69
C ILE A 20 6.55 16.00 10.22
N VAL A 21 5.82 15.39 11.14
CA VAL A 21 4.64 16.00 11.76
C VAL A 21 5.01 17.29 12.51
N LYS A 22 6.06 17.26 13.33
CA LYS A 22 6.57 18.45 14.05
C LYS A 22 6.96 19.57 13.09
N ALA A 23 7.69 19.23 12.03
CA ALA A 23 8.09 20.19 10.99
C ALA A 23 6.87 20.78 10.27
N ALA A 24 5.88 19.99 9.90
CA ALA A 24 4.67 20.47 9.27
C ALA A 24 3.83 21.37 10.22
N LEU A 25 3.77 21.02 11.51
CA LEU A 25 3.09 21.86 12.52
C LEU A 25 3.79 23.20 12.74
N SER A 26 5.12 23.31 12.55
CA SER A 26 5.89 24.54 12.72
C SER A 26 5.97 25.41 11.47
N THR A 27 5.47 24.94 10.33
CA THR A 27 5.54 25.61 9.02
C THR A 27 4.16 25.98 8.47
N ASN A 28 4.12 26.60 7.27
CA ASN A 28 2.90 26.97 6.57
C ASN A 28 2.39 25.87 5.59
N VAL A 29 2.84 24.63 5.74
CA VAL A 29 2.33 23.51 4.95
C VAL A 29 0.85 23.30 5.24
N SER A 30 0.05 23.13 4.20
CA SER A 30 -1.41 22.94 4.33
C SER A 30 -1.86 21.50 4.21
N LYS A 31 -1.06 20.64 3.58
CA LYS A 31 -1.41 19.22 3.36
C LYS A 31 -0.18 18.34 3.40
N VAL A 32 -0.30 17.21 4.09
CA VAL A 32 0.71 16.16 4.14
C VAL A 32 0.04 14.84 3.82
N ILE A 33 0.57 14.09 2.87
CA ILE A 33 0.19 12.70 2.60
C ILE A 33 1.39 11.81 2.86
N ALA A 34 1.25 10.90 3.82
CA ALA A 34 2.24 9.87 4.08
C ALA A 34 2.00 8.66 3.18
N LEU A 35 3.08 8.11 2.62
CA LEU A 35 3.00 6.89 1.82
C LEU A 35 3.16 5.66 2.71
N SER A 36 2.20 4.75 2.63
CA SER A 36 2.14 3.51 3.39
C SER A 36 2.14 2.28 2.46
N THR A 37 1.85 1.13 3.00
CA THR A 37 1.99 -0.17 2.34
C THR A 37 0.88 -1.13 2.80
N ASP A 38 0.53 -2.10 1.96
CA ASP A 38 -0.31 -3.25 2.30
C ASP A 38 0.20 -4.03 3.54
N LYS A 39 1.51 -3.96 3.83
CA LYS A 39 2.12 -4.62 4.99
C LYS A 39 1.80 -3.96 6.34
N ALA A 40 1.28 -2.72 6.32
CA ALA A 40 0.78 -2.03 7.50
C ALA A 40 -0.60 -2.54 7.96
N SER A 41 -1.36 -3.21 7.08
CA SER A 41 -2.62 -3.85 7.44
C SER A 41 -2.36 -5.25 7.99
N ASP A 42 -2.85 -5.56 9.20
CA ASP A 42 -2.61 -6.82 9.92
C ASP A 42 -1.12 -7.26 9.85
N PRO A 43 -0.18 -6.46 10.41
CA PRO A 43 1.26 -6.69 10.24
C PRO A 43 1.73 -7.97 10.93
N ILE A 44 2.59 -8.74 10.25
CA ILE A 44 3.21 -9.97 10.79
C ILE A 44 4.74 -9.85 10.96
N ASN A 45 5.29 -8.67 10.70
CA ASN A 45 6.71 -8.38 10.85
C ASN A 45 6.94 -6.94 11.31
N LEU A 46 8.17 -6.63 11.74
CA LEU A 46 8.53 -5.31 12.27
C LEU A 46 8.33 -4.20 11.25
N TYR A 47 8.65 -4.42 9.97
CA TYR A 47 8.43 -3.42 8.93
C TYR A 47 6.96 -3.01 8.86
N GLY A 48 6.04 -3.99 8.79
CA GLY A 48 4.61 -3.72 8.77
C GLY A 48 4.15 -3.02 10.06
N ALA A 49 4.61 -3.47 11.23
CA ALA A 49 4.26 -2.87 12.53
C ALA A 49 4.72 -1.41 12.62
N THR A 50 5.95 -1.09 12.20
CA THR A 50 6.45 0.30 12.21
C THR A 50 5.74 1.17 11.18
N LYS A 51 5.31 0.63 10.04
CA LYS A 51 4.50 1.35 9.05
C LYS A 51 3.07 1.60 9.54
N LEU A 52 2.45 0.63 10.24
CA LEU A 52 1.16 0.84 10.91
C LEU A 52 1.26 1.95 11.96
N THR A 53 2.33 1.96 12.77
CA THR A 53 2.57 3.03 13.75
C THR A 53 2.70 4.38 13.05
N ALA A 54 3.43 4.47 11.95
CA ALA A 54 3.53 5.68 11.14
C ALA A 54 2.15 6.14 10.61
N ASP A 55 1.32 5.23 10.10
CA ASP A 55 -0.05 5.55 9.67
C ASP A 55 -0.85 6.20 10.81
N LYS A 56 -0.76 5.64 12.01
CA LYS A 56 -1.46 6.18 13.20
C LYS A 56 -0.90 7.55 13.62
N ILE A 57 0.42 7.76 13.58
CA ILE A 57 1.05 9.07 13.84
C ILE A 57 0.47 10.12 12.89
N PHE A 58 0.48 9.89 11.57
CA PHE A 58 -0.03 10.87 10.61
C PHE A 58 -1.54 11.10 10.74
N THR A 59 -2.34 10.06 10.85
CA THR A 59 -3.80 10.21 10.95
C THR A 59 -4.23 10.92 12.22
N SER A 60 -3.62 10.61 13.38
CA SER A 60 -3.93 11.23 14.67
C SER A 60 -3.43 12.67 14.79
N SER A 61 -2.41 13.06 14.02
CA SER A 61 -1.84 14.42 14.04
C SER A 61 -2.83 15.50 13.61
N ASN A 62 -3.94 15.13 12.97
CA ASN A 62 -5.04 16.08 12.72
C ASN A 62 -5.67 16.65 14.00
N ASN A 63 -5.52 15.96 15.14
CA ASN A 63 -5.98 16.44 16.43
C ASN A 63 -5.04 17.48 17.07
N LEU A 64 -3.82 17.64 16.51
CA LEU A 64 -2.80 18.59 16.98
C LEU A 64 -2.78 19.91 16.18
N VAL A 65 -3.50 19.99 15.07
CA VAL A 65 -3.40 21.13 14.14
C VAL A 65 -4.05 22.42 14.68
N GLY A 66 -4.94 22.31 15.67
CA GLY A 66 -5.67 23.46 16.21
C GLY A 66 -6.43 24.25 15.12
N LYS A 67 -6.22 25.56 15.06
CA LYS A 67 -6.84 26.47 14.06
C LYS A 67 -6.15 26.46 12.68
N LYS A 68 -5.04 25.73 12.52
CA LYS A 68 -4.31 25.68 11.24
C LYS A 68 -5.11 24.95 10.16
N LYS A 69 -4.91 25.36 8.91
CA LYS A 69 -5.50 24.68 7.74
C LYS A 69 -4.76 23.39 7.37
N LEU A 70 -3.73 23.00 8.11
CA LEU A 70 -2.93 21.79 7.90
C LEU A 70 -3.80 20.54 8.07
N ARG A 71 -3.63 19.56 7.15
CA ARG A 71 -4.29 18.24 7.18
C ARG A 71 -3.29 17.15 6.84
N PHE A 72 -3.40 16.04 7.55
CA PHE A 72 -2.60 14.85 7.35
C PHE A 72 -3.50 13.71 6.88
N SER A 73 -3.06 12.97 5.87
CA SER A 73 -3.72 11.74 5.42
C SER A 73 -2.66 10.72 5.01
N VAL A 74 -3.08 9.50 4.77
CA VAL A 74 -2.21 8.39 4.38
C VAL A 74 -2.71 7.81 3.06
N VAL A 75 -1.80 7.39 2.20
CA VAL A 75 -2.09 6.55 1.03
C VAL A 75 -1.42 5.20 1.24
N ARG A 76 -2.22 4.13 1.24
CA ARG A 76 -1.77 2.74 1.39
C ARG A 76 -1.94 2.03 0.07
N TYR A 77 -0.85 1.54 -0.53
CA TYR A 77 -0.89 0.74 -1.75
C TYR A 77 0.06 -0.46 -1.69
N GLY A 78 -0.09 -1.37 -2.65
CA GLY A 78 0.69 -2.60 -2.72
C GLY A 78 2.06 -2.45 -3.37
N ASN A 79 2.52 -3.51 -4.02
CA ASN A 79 3.82 -3.54 -4.66
C ASN A 79 3.86 -2.63 -5.89
N VAL A 80 4.81 -1.68 -5.91
CA VAL A 80 5.09 -0.88 -7.10
C VAL A 80 5.99 -1.68 -8.05
N ALA A 81 5.52 -1.84 -9.29
CA ALA A 81 6.23 -2.58 -10.33
C ALA A 81 7.65 -2.02 -10.54
N GLY A 82 8.66 -2.87 -10.51
CA GLY A 82 10.06 -2.47 -10.70
C GLY A 82 10.72 -1.78 -9.52
N SER A 83 10.06 -1.64 -8.36
CA SER A 83 10.65 -1.03 -7.18
C SER A 83 11.85 -1.81 -6.64
N ARG A 84 12.83 -1.09 -6.03
CA ARG A 84 14.03 -1.71 -5.45
C ARG A 84 13.67 -2.73 -4.37
N GLY A 85 14.30 -3.92 -4.43
CA GLY A 85 14.06 -5.00 -3.47
C GLY A 85 12.76 -5.78 -3.67
N SER A 86 11.96 -5.46 -4.69
CA SER A 86 10.79 -6.25 -5.07
C SER A 86 11.20 -7.54 -5.78
N VAL A 87 10.24 -8.45 -5.96
CA VAL A 87 10.44 -9.73 -6.66
C VAL A 87 10.93 -9.55 -8.10
N PHE A 88 10.56 -8.46 -8.73
CA PHE A 88 10.86 -8.20 -10.14
C PHE A 88 12.37 -8.03 -10.43
N PRO A 89 13.12 -7.12 -9.76
CA PRO A 89 14.58 -7.04 -9.93
C PRO A 89 15.29 -8.35 -9.60
N ILE A 90 14.78 -9.13 -8.64
CA ILE A 90 15.34 -10.44 -8.29
C ILE A 90 15.22 -11.39 -9.47
N PHE A 91 14.02 -11.51 -10.06
CA PHE A 91 13.80 -12.38 -11.22
C PHE A 91 14.64 -11.93 -12.42
N LYS A 92 14.70 -10.61 -12.70
CA LYS A 92 15.52 -10.05 -13.77
C LYS A 92 16.98 -10.45 -13.62
N LYS A 93 17.57 -10.25 -12.43
CA LYS A 93 18.95 -10.66 -12.15
C LYS A 93 19.18 -12.17 -12.31
N LEU A 94 18.22 -13.01 -11.92
CA LEU A 94 18.31 -14.46 -12.11
C LEU A 94 18.30 -14.85 -13.60
N ILE A 95 17.46 -14.19 -14.39
CA ILE A 95 17.37 -14.42 -15.85
C ILE A 95 18.69 -13.99 -16.52
N GLU A 96 19.19 -12.81 -16.23
CA GLU A 96 20.46 -12.28 -16.75
C GLU A 96 21.65 -13.19 -16.41
N ASN A 97 21.62 -13.87 -15.25
CA ASN A 97 22.66 -14.81 -14.81
C ASN A 97 22.39 -16.26 -15.27
N ASN A 98 21.49 -16.50 -16.22
CA ASN A 98 21.16 -17.84 -16.75
C ASN A 98 20.82 -18.86 -15.66
N ALA A 99 20.03 -18.43 -14.66
CA ALA A 99 19.62 -19.30 -13.54
C ALA A 99 18.87 -20.55 -14.06
N LYS A 100 19.20 -21.72 -13.50
CA LYS A 100 18.54 -22.99 -13.85
C LYS A 100 17.06 -23.05 -13.49
N PHE A 101 16.63 -22.25 -12.51
CA PHE A 101 15.23 -22.13 -12.08
C PHE A 101 14.95 -20.75 -11.45
N ILE A 102 13.67 -20.36 -11.49
CA ILE A 102 13.16 -19.21 -10.75
C ILE A 102 12.58 -19.69 -9.41
N PRO A 103 13.11 -19.22 -8.26
CA PRO A 103 12.57 -19.59 -6.96
C PRO A 103 11.22 -18.92 -6.71
N ILE A 104 10.22 -19.70 -6.38
CA ILE A 104 8.85 -19.27 -6.04
C ILE A 104 8.59 -19.63 -4.58
N THR A 105 8.16 -18.69 -3.78
CA THR A 105 7.87 -18.92 -2.36
C THR A 105 6.73 -19.93 -2.19
N ASP A 106 5.62 -19.69 -2.89
CA ASP A 106 4.43 -20.55 -2.91
C ASP A 106 3.66 -20.33 -4.22
N ASN A 107 3.05 -21.38 -4.77
CA ASN A 107 2.29 -21.32 -6.02
C ASN A 107 0.96 -20.54 -5.90
N LYS A 108 0.43 -20.39 -4.68
CA LYS A 108 -0.78 -19.62 -4.40
C LYS A 108 -0.50 -18.16 -4.08
N MET A 109 0.78 -17.77 -3.94
CA MET A 109 1.17 -16.42 -3.52
C MET A 109 0.67 -15.35 -4.49
N THR A 110 -0.03 -14.35 -3.93
CA THR A 110 -0.54 -13.20 -4.68
C THR A 110 0.00 -11.88 -4.10
N ARG A 111 0.07 -10.87 -4.95
CA ARG A 111 0.45 -9.51 -4.58
C ARG A 111 -0.44 -8.50 -5.30
N PHE A 112 -0.73 -7.39 -4.63
CA PHE A 112 -1.24 -6.22 -5.32
C PHE A 112 -0.16 -5.60 -6.20
N TRP A 113 -0.56 -5.05 -7.34
CA TRP A 113 0.38 -4.58 -8.36
C TRP A 113 -0.04 -3.22 -8.89
N ILE A 114 0.84 -2.23 -8.78
CA ILE A 114 0.61 -0.87 -9.26
C ILE A 114 1.86 -0.36 -9.97
N THR A 115 1.70 0.44 -11.01
CA THR A 115 2.82 1.15 -11.63
C THR A 115 3.17 2.42 -10.85
N LEU A 116 4.38 2.93 -11.01
CA LEU A 116 4.78 4.18 -10.38
C LEU A 116 3.91 5.35 -10.85
N GLU A 117 3.58 5.42 -12.15
CA GLU A 117 2.72 6.42 -12.74
C GLU A 117 1.31 6.40 -12.10
N GLU A 118 0.70 5.22 -11.98
CA GLU A 118 -0.60 5.06 -11.33
C GLU A 118 -0.56 5.46 -9.85
N ALA A 119 0.52 5.11 -9.13
CA ALA A 119 0.70 5.49 -7.73
C ALA A 119 0.80 7.01 -7.56
N ILE A 120 1.57 7.69 -8.42
CA ILE A 120 1.70 9.16 -8.42
C ILE A 120 0.33 9.81 -8.69
N ASN A 121 -0.34 9.41 -9.77
CA ASN A 121 -1.66 9.95 -10.14
C ASN A 121 -2.69 9.76 -9.02
N PHE A 122 -2.63 8.62 -8.32
CA PHE A 122 -3.50 8.38 -7.18
C PHE A 122 -3.18 9.29 -6.00
N VAL A 123 -1.91 9.49 -5.66
CA VAL A 123 -1.51 10.42 -4.59
C VAL A 123 -1.94 11.85 -4.92
N GLU A 124 -1.79 12.29 -6.16
CA GLU A 124 -2.26 13.62 -6.61
C GLU A 124 -3.79 13.75 -6.49
N LYS A 125 -4.55 12.69 -6.84
CA LYS A 125 -6.01 12.66 -6.60
C LYS A 125 -6.31 12.81 -5.11
N CYS A 126 -5.59 12.09 -4.24
CA CYS A 126 -5.78 12.15 -2.80
C CYS A 126 -5.53 13.58 -2.25
N PHE A 127 -4.52 14.30 -2.73
CA PHE A 127 -4.32 15.72 -2.36
C PHE A 127 -5.51 16.61 -2.68
N LYS A 128 -6.24 16.32 -3.77
CA LYS A 128 -7.44 17.10 -4.17
C LYS A 128 -8.63 16.80 -3.26
N VAL A 129 -8.79 15.56 -2.81
CA VAL A 129 -10.01 15.10 -2.11
C VAL A 129 -9.87 15.02 -0.60
N MET A 130 -8.63 14.98 -0.05
CA MET A 130 -8.39 14.79 1.39
C MET A 130 -9.07 15.83 2.28
N ARG A 131 -9.55 15.35 3.42
CA ARG A 131 -10.14 16.15 4.52
C ARG A 131 -9.27 16.12 5.77
N GLY A 132 -8.46 15.08 5.94
CA GLY A 132 -7.56 14.83 7.06
C GLY A 132 -8.02 13.65 7.93
N GLY A 133 -7.07 12.81 8.32
CA GLY A 133 -7.28 11.63 9.16
C GLY A 133 -7.59 10.34 8.42
N GLU A 134 -7.96 10.41 7.15
CA GLU A 134 -8.29 9.25 6.34
C GLU A 134 -7.07 8.51 5.78
N ILE A 135 -7.23 7.20 5.57
CA ILE A 135 -6.31 6.37 4.80
C ILE A 135 -6.97 6.02 3.47
N PHE A 136 -6.35 6.42 2.37
CA PHE A 136 -6.79 6.11 1.02
C PHE A 136 -6.17 4.80 0.53
N VAL A 137 -6.96 3.91 -0.04
CA VAL A 137 -6.55 2.60 -0.54
C VAL A 137 -7.03 2.45 -1.99
N PRO A 138 -6.16 2.53 -3.01
CA PRO A 138 -6.57 2.42 -4.40
C PRO A 138 -7.09 1.01 -4.71
N LYS A 139 -8.09 0.91 -5.58
CA LYS A 139 -8.50 -0.35 -6.19
C LYS A 139 -7.54 -0.67 -7.33
N ILE A 140 -6.59 -1.57 -7.08
CA ILE A 140 -5.54 -1.94 -8.02
C ILE A 140 -5.57 -3.45 -8.30
N PRO A 141 -5.04 -3.89 -9.46
CA PRO A 141 -5.03 -5.30 -9.77
C PRO A 141 -4.13 -6.13 -8.85
N SER A 142 -4.40 -7.42 -8.82
CA SER A 142 -3.54 -8.44 -8.23
C SER A 142 -2.83 -9.26 -9.30
N ILE A 143 -1.70 -9.85 -8.94
CA ILE A 143 -0.98 -10.85 -9.74
C ILE A 143 -0.68 -12.08 -8.90
N ARG A 144 -0.56 -13.23 -9.55
CA ARG A 144 0.08 -14.43 -8.98
C ARG A 144 1.58 -14.34 -9.24
N ILE A 145 2.39 -14.68 -8.25
CA ILE A 145 3.86 -14.63 -8.41
C ILE A 145 4.33 -15.66 -9.45
N VAL A 146 3.66 -16.80 -9.56
CA VAL A 146 3.93 -17.80 -10.63
C VAL A 146 3.67 -17.25 -12.03
N ASP A 147 2.63 -16.41 -12.21
CA ASP A 147 2.31 -15.81 -13.50
C ASP A 147 3.31 -14.71 -13.87
N LEU A 148 3.78 -13.93 -12.87
CA LEU A 148 4.87 -12.98 -13.07
C LEU A 148 6.15 -13.69 -13.53
N ALA A 149 6.54 -14.77 -12.85
CA ALA A 149 7.72 -15.56 -13.22
C ALA A 149 7.59 -16.14 -14.65
N LYS A 150 6.42 -16.67 -15.01
CA LYS A 150 6.15 -17.19 -16.34
C LYS A 150 6.14 -16.10 -17.42
N ALA A 151 5.62 -14.91 -17.08
CA ALA A 151 5.63 -13.77 -18.00
C ALA A 151 7.06 -13.24 -18.28
N MET A 152 7.95 -13.30 -17.28
CA MET A 152 9.34 -12.84 -17.40
C MET A 152 10.29 -13.90 -18.00
N ALA A 153 10.07 -15.17 -17.69
CA ALA A 153 10.96 -16.28 -18.04
C ALA A 153 10.16 -17.55 -18.42
N PRO A 154 9.49 -17.54 -19.58
CA PRO A 154 8.57 -18.64 -19.97
C PRO A 154 9.28 -20.01 -20.10
N ASN A 155 10.59 -20.00 -20.40
CA ASN A 155 11.38 -21.20 -20.64
C ASN A 155 12.19 -21.66 -19.40
N ILE A 156 12.18 -20.92 -18.29
CA ILE A 156 12.91 -21.29 -17.08
C ILE A 156 11.94 -21.98 -16.10
N LYS A 157 12.34 -23.14 -15.60
CA LYS A 157 11.55 -23.90 -14.62
C LYS A 157 11.37 -23.11 -13.33
N GLN A 158 10.20 -23.20 -12.73
CA GLN A 158 9.91 -22.64 -11.41
C GLN A 158 10.15 -23.70 -10.33
N LYS A 159 10.73 -23.32 -9.20
CA LYS A 159 10.97 -24.19 -8.05
C LYS A 159 10.35 -23.58 -6.79
N ILE A 160 9.46 -24.30 -6.14
CA ILE A 160 8.88 -23.89 -4.85
C ILE A 160 9.95 -24.02 -3.76
N ILE A 161 10.18 -22.94 -3.00
CA ILE A 161 11.21 -22.86 -1.95
C ILE A 161 10.65 -22.72 -0.54
N GLY A 162 9.32 -22.59 -0.39
CA GLY A 162 8.63 -22.38 0.89
C GLY A 162 8.53 -20.91 1.34
N ILE A 163 7.59 -20.66 2.26
CA ILE A 163 7.32 -19.31 2.81
C ILE A 163 8.42 -18.93 3.79
N ARG A 164 8.91 -17.71 3.68
CA ARG A 164 9.92 -17.16 4.59
C ARG A 164 9.25 -16.63 5.87
N PRO A 165 9.91 -16.69 7.04
CA PRO A 165 9.39 -16.05 8.24
C PRO A 165 9.09 -14.58 8.03
N GLY A 166 7.89 -14.13 8.43
CA GLY A 166 7.42 -12.75 8.24
C GLY A 166 6.97 -12.39 6.82
N GLU A 167 6.76 -13.38 5.93
CA GLU A 167 6.20 -13.20 4.59
C GLU A 167 4.75 -13.72 4.54
N LYS A 168 3.83 -12.90 4.04
CA LYS A 168 2.43 -13.28 3.85
C LYS A 168 2.25 -14.03 2.54
N LEU A 169 1.35 -15.01 2.53
CA LEU A 169 0.92 -15.67 1.30
C LEU A 169 0.14 -14.67 0.42
N HIS A 170 -0.79 -13.95 1.01
CA HIS A 170 -1.58 -12.89 0.39
C HIS A 170 -1.43 -11.60 1.18
N GLU A 171 -1.45 -10.46 0.49
CA GLU A 171 -1.41 -9.15 1.13
C GLU A 171 -2.82 -8.62 1.36
N LYS A 172 -2.98 -7.78 2.38
CA LYS A 172 -4.25 -7.16 2.76
C LYS A 172 -4.08 -5.64 2.83
N MET A 173 -5.00 -4.90 2.22
CA MET A 173 -5.02 -3.44 2.31
C MET A 173 -6.16 -2.90 3.18
N CYS A 174 -7.30 -3.62 3.26
CA CYS A 174 -8.38 -3.32 4.19
C CYS A 174 -8.67 -4.58 5.03
N SER A 175 -8.66 -4.42 6.36
CA SER A 175 -8.94 -5.50 7.30
C SER A 175 -10.42 -5.56 7.64
N SER A 176 -10.96 -6.75 7.87
CA SER A 176 -12.33 -6.95 8.37
C SER A 176 -12.59 -6.24 9.70
N ASN A 177 -11.56 -6.12 10.54
CA ASN A 177 -11.63 -5.40 11.81
C ASN A 177 -11.89 -3.89 11.63
N GLU A 178 -11.49 -3.32 10.46
CA GLU A 178 -11.69 -1.91 10.11
C GLU A 178 -12.96 -1.71 9.26
N SER A 179 -13.72 -2.76 8.90
CA SER A 179 -14.83 -2.71 7.94
C SER A 179 -15.89 -1.66 8.26
N HIS A 180 -16.17 -1.42 9.55
CA HIS A 180 -17.14 -0.41 10.02
C HIS A 180 -16.70 1.05 9.73
N GLN A 181 -15.43 1.28 9.38
CA GLN A 181 -14.86 2.59 9.05
C GLN A 181 -14.58 2.75 7.55
N ILE A 182 -14.83 1.71 6.73
CA ILE A 182 -14.48 1.72 5.32
C ILE A 182 -15.62 2.23 4.47
N LEU A 183 -15.31 3.19 3.62
CA LEU A 183 -16.18 3.67 2.55
C LEU A 183 -15.61 3.22 1.21
N GLU A 184 -16.48 2.69 0.35
CA GLU A 184 -16.15 2.32 -1.01
C GLU A 184 -16.51 3.46 -1.97
N PHE A 185 -15.51 3.99 -2.66
CA PHE A 185 -15.64 4.87 -3.81
C PHE A 185 -15.42 4.10 -5.10
N LYS A 186 -15.62 4.76 -6.25
CA LYS A 186 -15.43 4.13 -7.56
C LYS A 186 -14.04 3.51 -7.72
N ASP A 187 -12.98 4.27 -7.43
CA ASP A 187 -11.60 3.89 -7.73
C ASP A 187 -10.76 3.57 -6.49
N PHE A 188 -11.30 3.73 -5.29
CA PHE A 188 -10.57 3.52 -4.05
C PHE A 188 -11.51 3.18 -2.88
N TYR A 189 -10.93 2.62 -1.81
CA TYR A 189 -11.52 2.56 -0.49
C TYR A 189 -10.93 3.67 0.38
N LEU A 190 -11.73 4.18 1.31
CA LEU A 190 -11.32 5.18 2.30
C LEU A 190 -11.57 4.61 3.69
N ILE A 191 -10.53 4.50 4.50
CA ILE A 191 -10.66 4.15 5.92
C ILE A 191 -10.76 5.46 6.69
N GLN A 192 -11.90 5.67 7.36
CA GLN A 192 -12.16 6.86 8.15
C GLN A 192 -11.32 6.86 9.44
N PRO A 193 -10.96 8.03 9.99
CA PRO A 193 -10.29 8.09 11.28
C PRO A 193 -11.19 7.57 12.40
N SER A 194 -10.62 6.77 13.31
CA SER A 194 -11.35 6.19 14.44
C SER A 194 -11.75 7.22 15.48
N ILE A 195 -10.95 8.27 15.66
CA ILE A 195 -11.11 9.29 16.69
C ILE A 195 -10.91 10.68 16.07
N ILE A 196 -11.87 11.55 16.29
CA ILE A 196 -11.83 12.95 15.87
C ILE A 196 -12.17 13.80 17.09
N PHE A 197 -11.19 14.57 17.59
CA PHE A 197 -11.36 15.47 18.73
C PHE A 197 -11.78 16.90 18.33
N THR A 198 -11.83 17.19 17.03
CA THR A 198 -12.22 18.52 16.54
C THR A 198 -13.74 18.64 16.42
N GLU A 199 -14.28 19.83 16.68
CA GLU A 199 -15.72 20.14 16.52
C GLU A 199 -16.20 19.98 15.08
N ASN A 200 -15.29 20.06 14.10
CA ASN A 200 -15.59 19.90 12.68
C ASN A 200 -15.69 18.43 12.31
N LYS A 201 -16.88 17.85 12.43
CA LYS A 201 -17.18 16.53 11.88
C LYS A 201 -17.28 16.63 10.36
N PHE A 202 -16.28 16.10 9.66
CA PHE A 202 -16.35 15.98 8.20
C PHE A 202 -17.27 14.83 7.80
N ASP A 203 -18.09 15.04 6.80
CA ASP A 203 -18.77 13.97 6.10
C ASP A 203 -17.78 13.34 5.09
N TYR A 204 -17.26 12.17 5.43
CA TYR A 204 -16.35 11.42 4.55
C TYR A 204 -17.08 10.68 3.42
N GLN A 205 -18.41 10.54 3.47
CA GLN A 205 -19.20 9.90 2.41
C GLN A 205 -19.24 10.71 1.12
N LYS A 206 -18.93 12.01 1.20
CA LYS A 206 -18.83 12.88 0.03
C LYS A 206 -17.47 13.58 0.02
N ASN A 207 -16.67 13.35 -1.00
CA ASN A 207 -15.38 14.01 -1.13
C ASN A 207 -15.49 15.40 -1.81
N LYS A 208 -14.37 16.11 -1.93
CA LYS A 208 -14.33 17.47 -2.53
C LYS A 208 -14.58 17.48 -4.04
N LEU A 209 -14.53 16.34 -4.73
CA LEU A 209 -14.89 16.20 -6.14
C LEU A 209 -16.34 15.77 -6.33
N ASN A 210 -17.17 15.81 -5.28
CA ASN A 210 -18.56 15.38 -5.27
C ASN A 210 -18.76 13.87 -5.54
N GLU A 211 -17.70 13.05 -5.48
CA GLU A 211 -17.84 11.60 -5.52
C GLU A 211 -18.45 11.12 -4.20
N LYS A 212 -19.36 10.13 -4.29
CA LYS A 212 -20.05 9.54 -3.13
C LYS A 212 -19.45 8.18 -2.80
N GLY A 213 -19.06 7.97 -1.55
CA GLY A 213 -18.66 6.69 -0.98
C GLY A 213 -19.85 6.01 -0.27
N LYS A 214 -19.87 4.69 -0.28
CA LYS A 214 -20.83 3.86 0.42
C LYS A 214 -20.13 3.01 1.45
N SER A 215 -20.75 2.78 2.60
CA SER A 215 -20.23 1.83 3.59
C SER A 215 -20.10 0.44 2.97
N VAL A 216 -19.01 -0.23 3.25
CA VAL A 216 -18.80 -1.62 2.83
C VAL A 216 -19.61 -2.58 3.71
N PRO A 217 -19.85 -3.83 3.28
CA PRO A 217 -20.48 -4.85 4.11
C PRO A 217 -19.70 -5.13 5.40
N LYS A 218 -20.39 -5.61 6.43
CA LYS A 218 -19.73 -6.10 7.66
C LYS A 218 -18.74 -7.21 7.31
N ASN A 219 -17.58 -7.22 7.96
CA ASN A 219 -16.48 -8.16 7.73
C ASN A 219 -15.85 -8.05 6.32
N PHE A 220 -16.04 -6.95 5.63
CA PHE A 220 -15.39 -6.70 4.35
C PHE A 220 -13.87 -6.72 4.51
N GLU A 221 -13.19 -7.39 3.58
CA GLU A 221 -11.74 -7.36 3.43
C GLU A 221 -11.35 -7.06 1.98
N TYR A 222 -10.26 -6.33 1.80
CA TYR A 222 -9.63 -6.15 0.50
C TYR A 222 -8.25 -6.78 0.52
N THR A 223 -8.15 -7.97 -0.05
CA THR A 223 -6.92 -8.77 -0.09
C THR A 223 -6.48 -9.01 -1.53
N SER A 224 -5.21 -9.32 -1.73
CA SER A 224 -4.69 -9.67 -3.05
C SER A 224 -5.21 -11.00 -3.56
N GLU A 225 -5.78 -11.84 -2.71
CA GLU A 225 -6.40 -13.12 -3.06
C GLU A 225 -7.83 -12.98 -3.55
N ASN A 226 -8.66 -12.20 -2.82
CA ASN A 226 -10.09 -12.05 -3.12
C ASN A 226 -10.39 -10.88 -4.09
N ASN A 227 -9.37 -10.29 -4.68
CA ASN A 227 -9.50 -9.21 -5.63
C ASN A 227 -10.15 -9.70 -6.94
N SER A 228 -11.19 -9.03 -7.39
CA SER A 228 -11.86 -9.35 -8.66
C SER A 228 -11.02 -9.00 -9.90
N ASN A 229 -10.00 -8.16 -9.73
CA ASN A 229 -9.14 -7.69 -10.81
C ASN A 229 -7.76 -8.37 -10.75
N PHE A 230 -7.61 -9.50 -11.47
CA PHE A 230 -6.33 -10.20 -11.64
C PHE A 230 -5.75 -9.96 -13.02
N LEU A 231 -4.46 -9.61 -13.09
CA LEU A 231 -3.73 -9.57 -14.36
C LEU A 231 -3.35 -10.99 -14.79
N ASN A 232 -3.71 -11.34 -16.01
CA ASN A 232 -3.24 -12.59 -16.64
C ASN A 232 -1.81 -12.39 -17.22
N ILE A 233 -1.18 -13.49 -17.64
CA ILE A 233 0.20 -13.50 -18.16
C ILE A 233 0.38 -12.50 -19.33
N LYS A 234 -0.57 -12.44 -20.27
CA LYS A 234 -0.50 -11.52 -21.43
C LYS A 234 -0.54 -10.06 -20.99
N GLN A 235 -1.38 -9.73 -20.00
CA GLN A 235 -1.47 -8.38 -19.42
C GLN A 235 -0.20 -8.00 -18.66
N ILE A 236 0.38 -8.94 -17.91
CA ILE A 236 1.67 -8.74 -17.21
C ILE A 236 2.79 -8.47 -18.23
N ILE A 237 2.89 -9.26 -19.32
CA ILE A 237 3.88 -9.02 -20.38
C ILE A 237 3.71 -7.64 -21.00
N LYS A 238 2.45 -7.25 -21.34
CA LYS A 238 2.18 -5.94 -21.91
C LYS A 238 2.59 -4.80 -20.98
N LEU A 239 2.28 -4.94 -19.69
CA LEU A 239 2.65 -3.98 -18.65
C LEU A 239 4.17 -3.85 -18.50
N ASN A 240 4.86 -4.98 -18.43
CA ASN A 240 6.32 -5.02 -18.29
C ASN A 240 7.03 -4.36 -19.49
N LYS A 241 6.54 -4.59 -20.72
CA LYS A 241 7.04 -3.90 -21.91
C LYS A 241 6.83 -2.38 -21.85
N LYS A 242 5.61 -1.94 -21.45
CA LYS A 242 5.32 -0.50 -21.28
C LYS A 242 6.28 0.17 -20.29
N LEU A 243 6.61 -0.53 -19.22
CA LEU A 243 7.51 -0.03 -18.17
C LEU A 243 9.00 -0.14 -18.53
N LYS A 244 9.35 -0.66 -19.71
CA LYS A 244 10.74 -0.94 -20.16
C LYS A 244 11.52 -1.78 -19.13
N ILE A 245 10.85 -2.72 -18.49
CA ILE A 245 11.43 -3.52 -17.42
C ILE A 245 11.95 -4.87 -17.98
N ILE A 246 11.45 -5.27 -19.16
CA ILE A 246 11.91 -6.39 -19.98
C ILE A 246 12.24 -5.85 -21.37
#